data_c1d727a9d368782a2154697e4f7e9b11
#
_entry.id   c1d727a9d368782a2154697e4f7e9b11
#
_cell.length_a   1.000
_cell.length_b   1.000
_cell.length_c   1.000
_cell.angle_alpha   90.00
_cell.angle_beta   90.00
_cell.angle_gamma   90.00
#
_symmetry.space_group_name_H-M   'P 1'
#
loop_
_entity.id
_entity.type
_entity.pdbx_description
1 polymer ?
#
loop_
_entity_poly.entity_id
_entity_poly.type
_entity_poly.pdbx_seq_one_letter_code
_entity_poly.pdbx_strand_id
1 'polypeptide(L)'
;MTERIPMNLYFIPQRYFAEKKTALSYREPLPGKVVAPVDKPLVVLILGESLRADHLGLNGYTRNTPPLLATESVVSFPNIYSPYTYTNPSIAHIMTRADSLAPERADSERSFVDLFKRCGFPTVWLGNQEPAKTYVYFMEECDRLIYGNINKSYYVFDHWTDELLLPPLDTVLPNMTDGGLVIMHTIGSHWYYNAHYTDEFRRFVPEKKSRIVTANTSEEMINSYDNTVVFTDYFISCIINRLRDRKALMIYLSDHGEALGEKGLWLHANTVDAAHNPACIVWLSDAYREAKPGMYERLL
;
A
#
# COMPACT_ATOMS: atom_id res chain seq x y z
N MET A 1 -13.80 34.42 -4.03
CA MET A 1 -13.13 35.10 -5.18
C MET A 1 -11.72 34.55 -5.48
N THR A 2 -11.08 33.92 -4.53
CA THR A 2 -9.69 33.39 -4.67
C THR A 2 -9.54 32.11 -5.49
N GLU A 3 -10.64 31.46 -5.87
CA GLU A 3 -10.65 30.16 -6.57
C GLU A 3 -10.81 30.27 -8.09
N ARG A 4 -10.91 31.48 -8.63
CA ARG A 4 -11.02 31.72 -10.08
C ARG A 4 -9.70 32.15 -10.68
N ILE A 5 -9.40 31.66 -11.88
CA ILE A 5 -8.28 32.14 -12.70
C ILE A 5 -8.52 33.65 -13.02
N PRO A 6 -7.49 34.55 -12.91
CA PRO A 6 -6.08 34.26 -12.64
C PRO A 6 -5.67 34.27 -11.16
N MET A 7 -6.57 34.57 -10.24
CA MET A 7 -6.25 34.75 -8.81
C MET A 7 -5.72 33.48 -8.15
N ASN A 8 -6.21 32.32 -8.55
CA ASN A 8 -5.70 31.03 -8.03
C ASN A 8 -4.24 30.79 -8.40
N LEU A 9 -3.75 31.24 -9.56
CA LEU A 9 -2.33 31.13 -9.94
C LEU A 9 -1.40 31.86 -8.96
N TYR A 10 -1.91 32.92 -8.30
CA TYR A 10 -1.15 33.66 -7.29
C TYR A 10 -1.30 33.05 -5.89
N PHE A 11 -2.49 32.64 -5.50
CA PHE A 11 -2.78 32.17 -4.15
C PHE A 11 -2.53 30.67 -3.93
N ILE A 12 -2.63 29.83 -4.97
CA ILE A 12 -2.37 28.39 -4.85
C ILE A 12 -0.93 28.11 -4.39
N PRO A 13 0.13 28.70 -4.99
CA PRO A 13 1.49 28.47 -4.51
C PRO A 13 1.67 28.94 -3.06
N GLN A 14 1.15 30.11 -2.69
CA GLN A 14 1.25 30.61 -1.32
C GLN A 14 0.52 29.72 -0.31
N ARG A 15 -0.68 29.25 -0.64
CA ARG A 15 -1.43 28.28 0.17
C ARG A 15 -0.67 26.95 0.25
N TYR A 16 -0.16 26.44 -0.87
CA TYR A 16 0.61 25.21 -0.92
C TYR A 16 1.83 25.25 0.01
N PHE A 17 2.63 26.33 -0.06
CA PHE A 17 3.80 26.46 0.82
C PHE A 17 3.43 26.72 2.28
N ALA A 18 2.38 27.49 2.56
CA ALA A 18 1.87 27.68 3.91
C ALA A 18 1.33 26.37 4.50
N GLU A 19 0.56 25.64 3.73
CA GLU A 19 -0.02 24.35 4.12
C GLU A 19 1.04 23.26 4.23
N LYS A 20 2.05 23.22 3.35
CA LYS A 20 3.21 22.34 3.47
C LYS A 20 3.98 22.62 4.76
N LYS A 21 4.20 23.90 5.10
CA LYS A 21 4.83 24.30 6.35
C LYS A 21 4.01 23.90 7.57
N THR A 22 2.67 23.92 7.47
CA THR A 22 1.75 23.51 8.55
C THR A 22 1.60 22.00 8.63
N ALA A 23 1.59 21.28 7.49
CA ALA A 23 1.50 19.82 7.46
C ALA A 23 2.77 19.13 7.99
N LEU A 24 3.93 19.77 7.86
CA LEU A 24 5.20 19.37 8.48
C LEU A 24 5.33 19.90 9.92
N SER A 25 4.36 20.71 10.40
CA SER A 25 4.38 21.23 11.76
C SER A 25 3.97 20.15 12.74
N TYR A 26 4.64 20.17 13.84
CA TYR A 26 4.56 19.37 15.06
C TYR A 26 3.41 18.34 15.13
N ARG A 27 3.78 17.08 15.08
CA ARG A 27 2.90 15.96 15.45
C ARG A 27 3.38 15.38 16.77
N GLU A 28 2.46 15.07 17.65
CA GLU A 28 2.76 14.51 18.96
C GLU A 28 3.43 13.12 18.82
N PRO A 29 4.57 12.90 19.50
CA PRO A 29 5.18 11.58 19.55
C PRO A 29 4.21 10.55 20.13
N LEU A 30 4.33 9.29 19.69
CA LEU A 30 3.54 8.23 20.28
C LEU A 30 3.87 8.08 21.78
N PRO A 31 2.82 7.95 22.66
CA PRO A 31 3.02 7.88 24.10
C PRO A 31 3.71 6.57 24.52
N GLY A 32 4.32 6.61 25.70
CA GLY A 32 4.92 5.45 26.35
C GLY A 32 6.43 5.32 26.16
N LYS A 33 7.02 4.50 27.02
CA LYS A 33 8.42 4.10 26.91
C LYS A 33 8.56 3.02 25.84
N VAL A 34 9.53 3.20 24.98
CA VAL A 34 9.88 2.21 23.97
C VAL A 34 11.14 1.49 24.40
N VAL A 35 11.09 0.16 24.42
CA VAL A 35 12.23 -0.70 24.69
C VAL A 35 12.62 -1.37 23.39
N ALA A 36 13.86 -1.11 22.94
CA ALA A 36 14.34 -1.76 21.73
C ALA A 36 14.39 -3.28 21.93
N PRO A 37 13.83 -4.08 21.02
CA PRO A 37 13.93 -5.53 21.10
C PRO A 37 15.40 -5.95 20.94
N VAL A 38 15.82 -6.95 21.71
CA VAL A 38 17.18 -7.54 21.61
C VAL A 38 17.38 -8.16 20.22
N ASP A 39 16.30 -8.73 19.70
CA ASP A 39 16.29 -9.45 18.43
C ASP A 39 15.45 -8.67 17.41
N LYS A 40 16.12 -7.81 16.64
CA LYS A 40 15.47 -6.90 15.69
C LYS A 40 15.15 -7.61 14.37
N PRO A 41 13.89 -7.78 13.99
CA PRO A 41 13.53 -8.31 12.69
C PRO A 41 13.60 -7.24 11.59
N LEU A 42 13.70 -7.68 10.35
CA LEU A 42 13.38 -6.86 9.20
C LEU A 42 11.87 -6.90 8.98
N VAL A 43 11.23 -5.73 9.02
CA VAL A 43 9.79 -5.57 8.75
C VAL A 43 9.61 -4.89 7.40
N VAL A 44 8.87 -5.52 6.51
CA VAL A 44 8.47 -4.94 5.22
C VAL A 44 6.97 -4.77 5.22
N LEU A 45 6.51 -3.52 5.20
CA LEU A 45 5.10 -3.17 5.02
C LEU A 45 4.89 -2.75 3.57
N ILE A 46 4.06 -3.48 2.84
CA ILE A 46 3.62 -3.12 1.49
C ILE A 46 2.25 -2.46 1.64
N LEU A 47 2.20 -1.15 1.45
CA LEU A 47 0.96 -0.40 1.33
C LEU A 47 0.45 -0.60 -0.10
N GLY A 48 -0.55 -1.49 -0.23
CA GLY A 48 -1.23 -1.78 -1.48
C GLY A 48 -2.24 -0.69 -1.84
N GLU A 49 -2.73 -0.75 -3.06
CA GLU A 49 -3.71 0.20 -3.61
C GLU A 49 -4.88 -0.57 -4.22
N SER A 50 -6.10 -0.26 -3.79
CA SER A 50 -7.37 -0.72 -4.37
C SER A 50 -7.57 -2.25 -4.44
N LEU A 51 -6.77 -3.08 -3.76
CA LEU A 51 -6.88 -4.54 -3.84
C LEU A 51 -7.92 -5.07 -2.87
N ARG A 52 -8.94 -5.76 -3.41
CA ARG A 52 -10.03 -6.40 -2.66
C ARG A 52 -9.60 -7.74 -2.07
N ALA A 53 -10.05 -8.02 -0.84
CA ALA A 53 -9.81 -9.30 -0.18
C ALA A 53 -10.56 -10.46 -0.88
N ASP A 54 -11.78 -10.23 -1.38
CA ASP A 54 -12.64 -11.23 -2.01
C ASP A 54 -12.27 -11.55 -3.47
N HIS A 55 -11.30 -10.85 -4.06
CA HIS A 55 -10.68 -11.19 -5.35
C HIS A 55 -9.39 -12.02 -5.21
N LEU A 56 -9.06 -12.46 -3.99
CA LEU A 56 -7.98 -13.40 -3.74
C LEU A 56 -8.47 -14.85 -3.66
N GLY A 57 -7.91 -15.74 -4.47
CA GLY A 57 -8.15 -17.18 -4.36
C GLY A 57 -7.81 -17.74 -2.98
N LEU A 58 -6.88 -17.12 -2.24
CA LEU A 58 -6.57 -17.41 -0.84
C LEU A 58 -7.78 -17.25 0.10
N ASN A 59 -8.73 -16.40 -0.28
CA ASN A 59 -9.95 -16.10 0.47
C ASN A 59 -11.21 -16.73 -0.15
N GLY A 60 -11.04 -17.66 -1.11
CA GLY A 60 -12.14 -18.39 -1.74
C GLY A 60 -12.65 -17.79 -3.06
N TYR A 61 -11.95 -16.82 -3.65
CA TYR A 61 -12.28 -16.37 -5.00
C TYR A 61 -12.13 -17.51 -6.01
N THR A 62 -13.07 -17.60 -6.94
CA THR A 62 -13.14 -18.74 -7.87
C THR A 62 -12.09 -18.70 -8.97
N ARG A 63 -11.50 -17.54 -9.25
CA ARG A 63 -10.41 -17.38 -10.22
C ARG A 63 -9.06 -17.57 -9.54
N ASN A 64 -8.10 -18.14 -10.27
CA ASN A 64 -6.72 -18.33 -9.77
C ASN A 64 -5.93 -17.01 -9.88
N THR A 65 -6.20 -16.07 -8.97
CA THR A 65 -5.59 -14.73 -8.95
C THR A 65 -4.27 -14.66 -8.20
N PRO A 66 -4.04 -15.34 -7.03
CA PRO A 66 -2.73 -15.39 -6.40
C PRO A 66 -2.05 -16.77 -6.56
N PRO A 67 -1.63 -17.19 -7.80
CA PRO A 67 -1.12 -18.53 -8.01
C PRO A 67 0.22 -18.81 -7.33
N LEU A 68 1.07 -17.80 -7.13
CA LEU A 68 2.37 -17.95 -6.49
C LEU A 68 2.23 -17.92 -4.97
N LEU A 69 1.47 -16.98 -4.42
CA LEU A 69 1.23 -16.88 -2.98
C LEU A 69 0.46 -18.09 -2.42
N ALA A 70 -0.34 -18.77 -3.25
CA ALA A 70 -0.98 -20.03 -2.86
C ALA A 70 0.01 -21.16 -2.55
N THR A 71 1.25 -21.07 -3.02
CA THR A 71 2.33 -22.03 -2.72
C THR A 71 3.20 -21.61 -1.55
N GLU A 72 3.01 -20.39 -1.02
CA GLU A 72 3.75 -19.85 0.10
C GLU A 72 2.98 -20.04 1.42
N SER A 73 3.71 -20.07 2.53
CA SER A 73 3.10 -20.11 3.86
C SER A 73 2.65 -18.70 4.28
N VAL A 74 1.69 -18.15 3.55
CA VAL A 74 1.07 -16.85 3.88
C VAL A 74 -0.20 -17.05 4.69
N VAL A 75 -0.55 -16.04 5.50
CA VAL A 75 -1.86 -15.92 6.15
C VAL A 75 -2.59 -14.76 5.49
N SER A 76 -3.76 -15.05 4.92
CA SER A 76 -4.63 -14.05 4.29
C SER A 76 -5.83 -13.77 5.19
N PHE A 77 -6.17 -12.50 5.37
CA PHE A 77 -7.27 -12.05 6.22
C PHE A 77 -8.44 -11.58 5.34
N PRO A 78 -9.53 -12.37 5.24
CA PRO A 78 -10.63 -12.07 4.32
C PRO A 78 -11.54 -10.92 4.79
N ASN A 79 -11.52 -10.58 6.09
CA ASN A 79 -12.49 -9.70 6.73
C ASN A 79 -11.83 -8.46 7.36
N ILE A 80 -10.91 -7.82 6.65
CA ILE A 80 -10.36 -6.52 7.06
C ILE A 80 -11.34 -5.42 6.64
N TYR A 81 -11.49 -4.41 7.48
CA TYR A 81 -12.34 -3.26 7.20
C TYR A 81 -11.53 -1.97 7.18
N SER A 82 -11.61 -1.24 6.07
CA SER A 82 -11.11 0.13 5.95
C SER A 82 -12.27 1.11 6.17
N PRO A 83 -12.14 2.11 7.05
CA PRO A 83 -13.19 3.11 7.24
C PRO A 83 -13.35 4.04 6.03
N TYR A 84 -12.37 4.05 5.14
CA TYR A 84 -12.38 4.88 3.93
C TYR A 84 -12.20 4.03 2.68
N THR A 85 -12.69 4.54 1.57
CA THR A 85 -12.70 3.89 0.25
C THR A 85 -11.83 4.63 -0.76
N TYR A 86 -10.81 5.38 -0.28
CA TYR A 86 -9.83 6.09 -1.09
C TYR A 86 -8.55 6.38 -0.29
N THR A 87 -7.43 6.52 -0.97
CA THR A 87 -6.07 6.45 -0.44
C THR A 87 -5.76 7.46 0.65
N ASN A 88 -6.10 8.73 0.43
CA ASN A 88 -5.63 9.83 1.28
C ASN A 88 -5.91 9.64 2.79
N PRO A 89 -7.17 9.41 3.24
CA PRO A 89 -7.44 9.17 4.65
C PRO A 89 -7.09 7.75 5.09
N SER A 90 -7.15 6.76 4.18
CA SER A 90 -6.83 5.37 4.50
C SER A 90 -5.38 5.23 4.95
N ILE A 91 -4.42 5.81 4.21
CA ILE A 91 -3.00 5.76 4.59
C ILE A 91 -2.78 6.40 5.96
N ALA A 92 -3.40 7.55 6.24
CA ALA A 92 -3.26 8.20 7.54
C ALA A 92 -3.77 7.31 8.71
N HIS A 93 -4.86 6.57 8.49
CA HIS A 93 -5.39 5.62 9.49
C HIS A 93 -4.53 4.36 9.63
N ILE A 94 -3.96 3.85 8.53
CA ILE A 94 -3.02 2.73 8.59
C ILE A 94 -1.74 3.11 9.35
N MET A 95 -1.25 4.33 9.14
CA MET A 95 0.03 4.78 9.68
C MET A 95 -0.04 5.22 11.15
N THR A 96 -1.22 5.62 11.65
CA THR A 96 -1.41 6.17 13.00
C THR A 96 -2.28 5.28 13.88
N ARG A 97 -2.58 5.72 15.09
CA ARG A 97 -3.55 5.10 16.00
C ARG A 97 -4.95 5.68 15.85
N ALA A 98 -5.22 6.34 14.73
CA ALA A 98 -6.54 6.89 14.46
C ALA A 98 -7.57 5.76 14.36
N ASP A 99 -8.71 5.97 15.01
CA ASP A 99 -9.87 5.06 15.00
C ASP A 99 -11.17 5.87 15.01
N SER A 100 -12.31 5.18 15.10
CA SER A 100 -13.62 5.83 15.13
C SER A 100 -13.86 6.71 16.36
N LEU A 101 -13.10 6.52 17.45
CA LEU A 101 -13.21 7.28 18.70
C LEU A 101 -12.26 8.48 18.74
N ALA A 102 -11.18 8.43 17.97
CA ALA A 102 -10.15 9.46 17.93
C ALA A 102 -9.59 9.63 16.50
N PRO A 103 -10.44 10.00 15.53
CA PRO A 103 -10.05 10.14 14.12
C PRO A 103 -9.02 11.27 13.90
N GLU A 104 -9.01 12.29 14.77
CA GLU A 104 -8.06 13.42 14.74
C GLU A 104 -6.60 12.99 14.90
N ARG A 105 -6.33 11.79 15.42
CA ARG A 105 -4.97 11.25 15.53
C ARG A 105 -4.30 11.07 14.18
N ALA A 106 -5.09 10.85 13.12
CA ALA A 106 -4.59 10.80 11.75
C ALA A 106 -3.77 12.03 11.35
N ASP A 107 -4.12 13.21 11.92
CA ASP A 107 -3.49 14.49 11.60
C ASP A 107 -2.59 15.03 12.71
N SER A 108 -2.73 14.54 13.94
CA SER A 108 -2.07 15.11 15.14
C SER A 108 -0.94 14.24 15.70
N GLU A 109 -0.92 12.94 15.45
CA GLU A 109 0.10 12.04 15.99
C GLU A 109 1.14 11.64 14.93
N ARG A 110 2.36 11.32 15.38
CA ARG A 110 3.34 10.61 14.57
C ARG A 110 2.87 9.21 14.26
N SER A 111 3.43 8.62 13.20
CA SER A 111 3.11 7.26 12.82
C SER A 111 3.85 6.23 13.68
N PHE A 112 3.55 4.93 13.46
CA PHE A 112 4.32 3.86 14.08
C PHE A 112 5.81 3.88 13.68
N VAL A 113 6.21 4.59 12.62
CA VAL A 113 7.62 4.82 12.24
C VAL A 113 8.39 5.44 13.41
N ASP A 114 7.76 6.36 14.19
CA ASP A 114 8.36 6.93 15.41
C ASP A 114 8.82 5.84 16.41
N LEU A 115 8.05 4.77 16.58
CA LEU A 115 8.41 3.66 17.45
C LEU A 115 9.64 2.90 16.93
N PHE A 116 9.68 2.61 15.64
CA PHE A 116 10.84 1.96 15.02
C PHE A 116 12.10 2.80 15.18
N LYS A 117 12.03 4.10 14.91
CA LYS A 117 13.16 5.03 15.07
C LYS A 117 13.62 5.11 16.51
N ARG A 118 12.71 5.21 17.47
CA ARG A 118 13.04 5.22 18.92
C ARG A 118 13.64 3.89 19.39
N CYS A 119 13.36 2.77 18.72
CA CYS A 119 14.02 1.48 18.91
C CYS A 119 15.36 1.37 18.19
N GLY A 120 15.79 2.39 17.45
CA GLY A 120 17.04 2.39 16.67
C GLY A 120 16.98 1.47 15.45
N PHE A 121 15.81 1.32 14.82
CA PHE A 121 15.68 0.69 13.51
C PHE A 121 15.91 1.73 12.41
N PRO A 122 16.71 1.44 11.38
CA PRO A 122 16.68 2.21 10.15
C PRO A 122 15.31 2.10 9.48
N THR A 123 14.80 3.21 8.96
CA THR A 123 13.49 3.29 8.35
C THR A 123 13.58 3.84 6.92
N VAL A 124 12.94 3.17 5.97
CA VAL A 124 12.96 3.56 4.56
C VAL A 124 11.55 3.51 3.97
N TRP A 125 11.21 4.55 3.19
CA TRP A 125 10.03 4.57 2.36
C TRP A 125 10.42 4.44 0.88
N LEU A 126 9.87 3.45 0.20
CA LEU A 126 9.97 3.25 -1.24
C LEU A 126 8.62 3.58 -1.87
N GLY A 127 8.54 4.65 -2.65
CA GLY A 127 7.27 5.14 -3.20
C GLY A 127 7.14 4.94 -4.70
N ASN A 128 6.02 4.42 -5.16
CA ASN A 128 5.63 4.32 -6.56
C ASN A 128 4.39 5.17 -6.89
N GLN A 129 3.82 5.86 -5.91
CA GLN A 129 2.74 6.84 -6.09
C GLN A 129 3.24 8.28 -5.98
N GLU A 130 2.51 9.23 -6.57
CA GLU A 130 2.77 10.65 -6.37
C GLU A 130 2.54 11.03 -4.89
N PRO A 131 3.44 11.84 -4.28
CA PRO A 131 3.23 12.29 -2.92
C PRO A 131 1.95 13.12 -2.81
N ALA A 132 1.06 12.71 -1.92
CA ALA A 132 -0.11 13.49 -1.58
C ALA A 132 0.08 14.17 -0.22
N LYS A 133 -0.51 15.37 -0.07
CA LYS A 133 -0.42 16.19 1.14
C LYS A 133 -0.75 15.42 2.42
N THR A 134 -1.71 14.51 2.35
CA THR A 134 -2.23 13.76 3.51
C THR A 134 -1.27 12.71 4.05
N TYR A 135 -0.36 12.18 3.23
CA TYR A 135 0.57 11.13 3.65
C TYR A 135 2.05 11.45 3.43
N VAL A 136 2.38 12.58 2.79
CA VAL A 136 3.78 13.01 2.59
C VAL A 136 4.53 13.13 3.93
N TYR A 137 3.83 13.48 5.00
CA TYR A 137 4.41 13.53 6.35
C TYR A 137 5.00 12.18 6.74
N PHE A 138 4.28 11.07 6.55
CA PHE A 138 4.74 9.73 6.92
C PHE A 138 5.92 9.26 6.07
N MET A 139 5.97 9.69 4.81
CA MET A 139 7.12 9.45 3.93
C MET A 139 8.36 10.16 4.44
N GLU A 140 8.22 11.45 4.84
CA GLU A 140 9.31 12.29 5.38
C GLU A 140 9.69 11.91 6.82
N GLU A 141 8.83 11.18 7.55
CA GLU A 141 9.14 10.65 8.89
C GLU A 141 10.19 9.53 8.85
N CYS A 142 10.30 8.80 7.74
CA CYS A 142 11.34 7.80 7.52
C CYS A 142 12.72 8.46 7.37
N ASP A 143 13.79 7.71 7.71
CA ASP A 143 15.18 8.19 7.58
C ASP A 143 15.60 8.37 6.12
N ARG A 144 15.03 7.57 5.22
CA ARG A 144 15.28 7.64 3.78
C ARG A 144 13.97 7.51 3.00
N LEU A 145 13.87 8.34 1.97
CA LEU A 145 12.78 8.33 1.00
C LEU A 145 13.35 8.09 -0.40
N ILE A 146 12.88 7.07 -1.09
CA ILE A 146 13.30 6.72 -2.44
C ILE A 146 12.05 6.55 -3.30
N TYR A 147 12.01 7.28 -4.42
CA TYR A 147 10.96 7.14 -5.41
C TYR A 147 11.40 6.21 -6.52
N GLY A 148 10.62 5.16 -6.81
CA GLY A 148 10.76 4.34 -8.01
C GLY A 148 10.25 5.05 -9.26
N ASN A 149 9.40 6.04 -9.08
CA ASN A 149 8.61 6.69 -10.12
C ASN A 149 8.84 8.21 -10.18
N ILE A 150 10.02 8.63 -10.65
CA ILE A 150 10.38 10.06 -10.71
C ILE A 150 9.62 10.81 -11.82
N ASN A 151 9.13 10.11 -12.86
CA ASN A 151 8.59 10.71 -14.09
C ASN A 151 7.16 10.25 -14.44
N LYS A 152 6.46 9.56 -13.55
CA LYS A 152 5.10 9.08 -13.79
C LYS A 152 4.08 9.97 -13.07
N SER A 153 2.93 10.14 -13.66
CA SER A 153 1.81 10.88 -13.11
C SER A 153 0.52 10.12 -13.43
N TYR A 154 -0.51 10.26 -12.61
CA TYR A 154 -1.85 9.70 -12.86
C TYR A 154 -2.44 10.10 -14.23
N TYR A 155 -1.87 11.12 -14.88
CA TYR A 155 -2.26 11.55 -16.22
C TYR A 155 -1.48 10.83 -17.34
N VAL A 156 -0.39 10.12 -17.01
CA VAL A 156 0.43 9.33 -17.96
C VAL A 156 0.06 7.87 -17.78
N PHE A 157 -0.77 7.36 -18.70
CA PHE A 157 -1.33 6.00 -18.65
C PHE A 157 -0.48 4.97 -19.40
N ASP A 158 0.85 5.13 -19.40
CA ASP A 158 1.78 4.11 -19.86
C ASP A 158 2.09 3.12 -18.75
N HIS A 159 2.73 2.01 -19.08
CA HIS A 159 3.15 0.97 -18.14
C HIS A 159 3.77 1.56 -16.87
N TRP A 160 3.03 1.46 -15.79
CA TRP A 160 3.38 1.95 -14.47
C TRP A 160 3.20 0.81 -13.48
N THR A 161 4.23 -0.02 -13.38
CA THR A 161 4.20 -1.24 -12.58
C THR A 161 5.01 -1.10 -11.29
N ASP A 162 4.69 -1.93 -10.29
CA ASP A 162 5.37 -1.90 -8.99
C ASP A 162 6.75 -2.56 -9.00
N GLU A 163 7.14 -3.23 -10.09
CA GLU A 163 8.51 -3.71 -10.28
C GLU A 163 9.56 -2.60 -10.17
N LEU A 164 9.19 -1.35 -10.42
CA LEU A 164 10.04 -0.17 -10.22
C LEU A 164 10.56 -0.05 -8.77
N LEU A 165 9.92 -0.68 -7.81
CA LEU A 165 10.34 -0.69 -6.41
C LEU A 165 11.35 -1.80 -6.07
N LEU A 166 11.53 -2.81 -6.93
CA LEU A 166 12.44 -3.94 -6.65
C LEU A 166 13.92 -3.53 -6.68
N PRO A 167 14.45 -2.78 -7.68
CA PRO A 167 15.84 -2.33 -7.65
C PRO A 167 16.17 -1.42 -6.44
N PRO A 168 15.33 -0.43 -6.05
CA PRO A 168 15.52 0.30 -4.79
C PRO A 168 15.54 -0.61 -3.56
N LEU A 169 14.66 -1.61 -3.48
CA LEU A 169 14.67 -2.58 -2.38
C LEU A 169 16.00 -3.33 -2.32
N ASP A 170 16.53 -3.78 -3.46
CA ASP A 170 17.81 -4.48 -3.55
C ASP A 170 19.00 -3.61 -3.07
N THR A 171 18.91 -2.28 -3.20
CA THR A 171 19.93 -1.36 -2.68
C THR A 171 19.81 -1.08 -1.17
N VAL A 172 18.62 -1.24 -0.62
CA VAL A 172 18.32 -0.97 0.79
C VAL A 172 18.63 -2.17 1.69
N LEU A 173 18.22 -3.37 1.26
CA LEU A 173 18.31 -4.59 2.05
C LEU A 173 19.72 -4.90 2.59
N PRO A 174 20.83 -4.72 1.85
CA PRO A 174 22.18 -4.98 2.39
C PRO A 174 22.53 -4.16 3.61
N ASN A 175 21.92 -2.98 3.79
CA ASN A 175 22.17 -2.09 4.93
C ASN A 175 21.24 -2.33 6.14
N MET A 176 20.42 -3.39 6.08
CA MET A 176 19.45 -3.75 7.13
C MET A 176 19.77 -5.10 7.75
N THR A 177 21.04 -5.33 8.11
CA THR A 177 21.52 -6.58 8.73
C THR A 177 20.99 -6.77 10.14
N ASP A 178 20.85 -5.68 10.89
CA ASP A 178 20.36 -5.65 12.28
C ASP A 178 18.86 -5.29 12.35
N GLY A 179 18.07 -5.73 11.36
CA GLY A 179 16.68 -5.37 11.25
C GLY A 179 16.45 -3.98 10.66
N GLY A 180 15.20 -3.63 10.46
CA GLY A 180 14.78 -2.35 9.87
C GLY A 180 13.30 -2.34 9.55
N LEU A 181 12.82 -1.18 9.12
CA LEU A 181 11.48 -1.00 8.57
C LEU A 181 11.59 -0.50 7.13
N VAL A 182 11.03 -1.25 6.20
CA VAL A 182 10.84 -0.82 4.81
C VAL A 182 9.34 -0.69 4.56
N ILE A 183 8.90 0.49 4.17
CA ILE A 183 7.53 0.73 3.71
C ILE A 183 7.59 0.87 2.19
N MET A 184 6.80 0.06 1.49
CA MET A 184 6.70 0.08 0.04
C MET A 184 5.29 0.53 -0.34
N HIS A 185 5.16 1.71 -0.93
CA HIS A 185 3.86 2.27 -1.33
C HIS A 185 3.66 2.06 -2.83
N THR A 186 2.78 1.14 -3.17
CA THR A 186 2.55 0.61 -4.52
C THR A 186 1.47 1.38 -5.27
N ILE A 187 1.45 1.26 -6.60
CA ILE A 187 0.33 1.71 -7.44
C ILE A 187 -0.75 0.63 -7.56
N GLY A 188 -0.41 -0.64 -7.33
CA GLY A 188 -1.33 -1.76 -7.19
C GLY A 188 -2.41 -1.87 -8.25
N SER A 189 -3.66 -1.97 -7.79
CA SER A 189 -4.85 -2.12 -8.64
C SER A 189 -5.57 -0.79 -8.90
N HIS A 190 -4.83 0.34 -8.90
CA HIS A 190 -5.39 1.65 -9.20
C HIS A 190 -5.99 1.72 -10.60
N TRP A 191 -7.01 2.53 -10.78
CA TRP A 191 -7.48 2.92 -12.11
C TRP A 191 -6.40 3.77 -12.81
N TYR A 192 -5.95 3.44 -13.98
CA TYR A 192 -6.42 2.61 -15.09
C TYR A 192 -5.72 1.23 -15.09
N TYR A 193 -6.41 0.16 -14.75
CA TYR A 193 -5.88 -1.19 -14.47
C TYR A 193 -4.84 -1.69 -15.48
N ASN A 194 -5.11 -1.59 -16.80
CA ASN A 194 -4.18 -2.09 -17.84
C ASN A 194 -2.80 -1.40 -17.85
N ALA A 195 -2.63 -0.30 -17.13
CA ALA A 195 -1.33 0.34 -16.98
C ALA A 195 -0.44 -0.34 -15.92
N HIS A 196 -1.01 -1.19 -15.06
CA HIS A 196 -0.37 -1.69 -13.85
C HIS A 196 0.04 -3.16 -13.90
N TYR A 197 -0.02 -3.79 -15.08
CA TYR A 197 0.55 -5.10 -15.35
C TYR A 197 1.13 -5.15 -16.77
N THR A 198 2.00 -6.12 -17.03
CA THR A 198 2.59 -6.36 -18.35
C THR A 198 1.83 -7.47 -19.10
N ASP A 199 2.08 -7.60 -20.40
CA ASP A 199 1.37 -8.56 -21.25
C ASP A 199 1.45 -10.01 -20.77
N GLU A 200 2.52 -10.40 -20.09
CA GLU A 200 2.70 -11.75 -19.53
C GLU A 200 1.75 -12.07 -18.38
N PHE A 201 1.20 -11.03 -17.72
CA PHE A 201 0.19 -11.17 -16.65
C PHE A 201 -1.24 -11.00 -17.14
N ARG A 202 -1.45 -10.88 -18.45
CA ARG A 202 -2.75 -10.82 -19.09
C ARG A 202 -3.40 -12.20 -19.15
N ARG A 203 -3.94 -12.67 -18.04
CA ARG A 203 -4.56 -14.00 -17.93
C ARG A 203 -6.05 -14.00 -18.24
N PHE A 204 -6.73 -12.92 -17.91
CA PHE A 204 -8.18 -12.80 -18.08
C PHE A 204 -8.50 -11.85 -19.24
N VAL A 205 -9.25 -12.38 -20.21
CA VAL A 205 -9.63 -11.66 -21.43
C VAL A 205 -11.13 -11.89 -21.73
N PRO A 206 -11.83 -10.97 -22.38
CA PRO A 206 -11.35 -9.70 -22.93
C PRO A 206 -11.04 -8.67 -21.84
N GLU A 207 -10.11 -7.77 -22.12
CA GLU A 207 -9.78 -6.65 -21.24
C GLU A 207 -10.54 -5.39 -21.65
N LYS A 208 -10.64 -4.43 -20.73
CA LYS A 208 -11.19 -3.11 -21.04
C LYS A 208 -10.41 -2.41 -22.16
N LYS A 209 -11.15 -1.72 -23.02
CA LYS A 209 -10.60 -1.04 -24.21
C LYS A 209 -10.63 0.47 -24.08
N SER A 210 -11.47 0.99 -23.19
CA SER A 210 -11.69 2.44 -23.05
C SER A 210 -11.34 2.91 -21.63
N ARG A 211 -10.88 4.17 -21.54
CA ARG A 211 -10.73 4.89 -20.27
C ARG A 211 -12.09 5.32 -19.69
N ILE A 212 -13.11 5.38 -20.51
CA ILE A 212 -14.48 5.66 -20.08
C ILE A 212 -15.08 4.36 -19.54
N VAL A 213 -15.35 4.31 -18.23
CA VAL A 213 -15.86 3.11 -17.54
C VAL A 213 -17.08 2.54 -18.24
N THR A 214 -18.08 3.38 -18.55
CA THR A 214 -19.35 2.97 -19.18
C THR A 214 -19.22 2.50 -20.64
N ALA A 215 -18.06 2.64 -21.25
CA ALA A 215 -17.78 2.15 -22.61
C ALA A 215 -17.17 0.72 -22.61
N ASN A 216 -17.03 0.10 -21.44
CA ASN A 216 -16.56 -1.26 -21.28
C ASN A 216 -17.67 -2.12 -20.68
N THR A 217 -17.64 -3.41 -20.93
CA THR A 217 -18.51 -4.38 -20.25
C THR A 217 -18.01 -4.66 -18.84
N SER A 218 -18.86 -5.17 -17.96
CA SER A 218 -18.47 -5.59 -16.61
C SER A 218 -17.38 -6.67 -16.65
N GLU A 219 -17.47 -7.60 -17.61
CA GLU A 219 -16.46 -8.64 -17.80
C GLU A 219 -15.09 -8.04 -18.15
N GLU A 220 -15.02 -7.12 -19.11
CA GLU A 220 -13.79 -6.43 -19.50
C GLU A 220 -13.16 -5.69 -18.31
N MET A 221 -13.98 -5.04 -17.49
CA MET A 221 -13.53 -4.32 -16.30
C MET A 221 -12.96 -5.28 -15.24
N ILE A 222 -13.70 -6.35 -14.89
CA ILE A 222 -13.28 -7.33 -13.89
C ILE A 222 -12.05 -8.10 -14.37
N ASN A 223 -11.98 -8.50 -15.64
CA ASN A 223 -10.81 -9.16 -16.20
C ASN A 223 -9.55 -8.30 -16.08
N SER A 224 -9.65 -7.02 -16.41
CA SER A 224 -8.53 -6.10 -16.29
C SER A 224 -8.10 -5.87 -14.84
N TYR A 225 -9.06 -5.81 -13.93
CA TYR A 225 -8.78 -5.74 -12.50
C TYR A 225 -8.09 -7.01 -11.98
N ASP A 226 -8.61 -8.19 -12.32
CA ASP A 226 -8.03 -9.46 -11.88
C ASP A 226 -6.61 -9.69 -12.45
N ASN A 227 -6.28 -9.12 -13.60
CA ASN A 227 -4.90 -9.13 -14.12
C ASN A 227 -3.96 -8.29 -13.24
N THR A 228 -4.43 -7.20 -12.62
CA THR A 228 -3.62 -6.46 -11.63
C THR A 228 -3.39 -7.28 -10.36
N VAL A 229 -4.37 -8.10 -9.96
CA VAL A 229 -4.23 -9.01 -8.81
C VAL A 229 -3.16 -10.07 -9.06
N VAL A 230 -3.15 -10.65 -10.28
CA VAL A 230 -2.10 -11.60 -10.70
C VAL A 230 -0.72 -10.96 -10.72
N PHE A 231 -0.62 -9.69 -11.15
CA PHE A 231 0.64 -8.97 -11.14
C PHE A 231 1.10 -8.66 -9.70
N THR A 232 0.18 -8.28 -8.81
CA THR A 232 0.47 -8.04 -7.40
C THR A 232 0.98 -9.32 -6.71
N ASP A 233 0.40 -10.49 -7.03
CA ASP A 233 0.88 -11.80 -6.56
C ASP A 233 2.35 -12.05 -6.94
N TYR A 234 2.70 -11.82 -8.20
CA TYR A 234 4.08 -11.90 -8.67
C TYR A 234 5.00 -10.92 -7.93
N PHE A 235 4.58 -9.66 -7.79
CA PHE A 235 5.36 -8.63 -7.11
C PHE A 235 5.65 -8.99 -5.65
N ILE A 236 4.63 -9.43 -4.91
CA ILE A 236 4.78 -9.89 -3.52
C ILE A 236 5.71 -11.10 -3.44
N SER A 237 5.58 -12.07 -4.36
CA SER A 237 6.47 -13.24 -4.43
C SER A 237 7.92 -12.84 -4.67
N CYS A 238 8.18 -11.84 -5.51
CA CYS A 238 9.52 -11.29 -5.72
C CYS A 238 10.12 -10.69 -4.42
N ILE A 239 9.29 -10.08 -3.58
CA ILE A 239 9.70 -9.54 -2.28
C ILE A 239 9.97 -10.68 -1.30
N ILE A 240 9.07 -11.66 -1.18
CA ILE A 240 9.26 -12.85 -0.32
C ILE A 240 10.60 -13.53 -0.64
N ASN A 241 10.92 -13.73 -1.92
CA ASN A 241 12.18 -14.36 -2.33
C ASN A 241 13.42 -13.59 -1.85
N ARG A 242 13.37 -12.25 -1.78
CA ARG A 242 14.45 -11.41 -1.25
C ARG A 242 14.57 -11.44 0.27
N LEU A 243 13.49 -11.81 0.95
CA LEU A 243 13.41 -11.85 2.41
C LEU A 243 13.63 -13.25 2.99
N ARG A 244 13.58 -14.29 2.18
CA ARG A 244 13.53 -15.70 2.59
C ARG A 244 14.66 -16.08 3.56
N ASP A 245 15.89 -15.67 3.26
CA ASP A 245 17.08 -15.98 4.05
C ASP A 245 17.36 -14.98 5.18
N ARG A 246 16.37 -14.13 5.50
CA ARG A 246 16.48 -13.10 6.55
C ARG A 246 15.49 -13.40 7.66
N LYS A 247 15.75 -12.91 8.86
CA LYS A 247 14.73 -12.87 9.91
C LYS A 247 13.75 -11.74 9.61
N ALA A 248 12.71 -12.05 8.86
CA ALA A 248 11.82 -11.05 8.27
C ALA A 248 10.33 -11.36 8.46
N LEU A 249 9.57 -10.28 8.59
CA LEU A 249 8.11 -10.24 8.55
C LEU A 249 7.71 -9.33 7.39
N MET A 250 6.83 -9.81 6.51
CA MET A 250 6.18 -9.00 5.46
C MET A 250 4.68 -8.89 5.76
N ILE A 251 4.15 -7.68 5.64
CA ILE A 251 2.72 -7.39 5.67
C ILE A 251 2.37 -6.68 4.36
N TYR A 252 1.46 -7.23 3.60
CA TYR A 252 0.75 -6.53 2.53
C TYR A 252 -0.60 -6.09 3.08
N LEU A 253 -0.91 -4.82 2.96
CA LEU A 253 -2.21 -4.26 3.33
C LEU A 253 -2.62 -3.24 2.27
N SER A 254 -3.69 -3.54 1.53
CA SER A 254 -4.29 -2.54 0.66
C SER A 254 -4.97 -1.46 1.49
N ASP A 255 -4.94 -0.25 0.99
CA ASP A 255 -5.50 0.92 1.68
C ASP A 255 -7.03 0.93 1.67
N HIS A 256 -7.64 0.43 0.61
CA HIS A 256 -9.08 0.20 0.43
C HIS A 256 -9.32 -0.90 -0.60
N GLY A 257 -10.58 -1.28 -0.78
CA GLY A 257 -11.03 -2.12 -1.88
C GLY A 257 -11.52 -1.26 -3.07
N GLU A 258 -12.25 -1.88 -3.99
CA GLU A 258 -12.70 -1.27 -5.24
C GLU A 258 -14.14 -1.70 -5.55
N ALA A 259 -14.96 -0.83 -6.12
CA ALA A 259 -16.27 -1.22 -6.67
C ALA A 259 -16.09 -1.76 -8.09
N LEU A 260 -16.63 -2.94 -8.35
CA LEU A 260 -16.53 -3.64 -9.63
C LEU A 260 -17.91 -3.95 -10.23
N GLY A 261 -18.85 -3.00 -10.08
CA GLY A 261 -20.20 -3.06 -10.64
C GLY A 261 -21.30 -3.23 -9.60
N GLU A 262 -20.97 -3.38 -8.32
CA GLU A 262 -21.96 -3.48 -7.25
C GLU A 262 -22.86 -2.23 -7.22
N LYS A 263 -24.16 -2.44 -7.22
CA LYS A 263 -25.18 -1.37 -7.29
C LYS A 263 -24.98 -0.42 -8.49
N GLY A 264 -24.33 -0.89 -9.57
CA GLY A 264 -23.96 -0.09 -10.74
C GLY A 264 -22.80 0.87 -10.52
N LEU A 265 -22.09 0.78 -9.38
CA LEU A 265 -20.94 1.62 -9.04
C LEU A 265 -19.62 0.95 -9.46
N TRP A 266 -18.67 1.76 -9.84
CA TRP A 266 -17.34 1.35 -10.28
C TRP A 266 -16.28 2.24 -9.63
N LEU A 267 -15.06 1.72 -9.52
CA LEU A 267 -13.89 2.38 -8.98
C LEU A 267 -14.01 2.63 -7.45
N HIS A 268 -13.10 3.42 -6.91
CA HIS A 268 -13.04 3.76 -5.48
C HIS A 268 -13.87 5.01 -5.13
N ALA A 269 -13.76 5.47 -3.88
CA ALA A 269 -14.46 6.65 -3.33
C ALA A 269 -16.00 6.55 -3.40
N ASN A 270 -16.55 5.37 -3.13
CA ASN A 270 -17.99 5.11 -3.07
C ASN A 270 -18.35 4.32 -1.79
N THR A 271 -19.63 3.96 -1.64
CA THR A 271 -20.18 3.41 -0.40
C THR A 271 -20.51 1.91 -0.48
N VAL A 272 -19.93 1.17 -1.43
CA VAL A 272 -20.12 -0.28 -1.49
C VAL A 272 -19.24 -1.00 -0.49
N ASP A 273 -19.75 -2.06 0.13
CA ASP A 273 -19.02 -2.81 1.16
C ASP A 273 -17.68 -3.36 0.66
N ALA A 274 -17.63 -3.77 -0.61
CA ALA A 274 -16.43 -4.26 -1.26
C ALA A 274 -15.29 -3.23 -1.30
N ALA A 275 -15.61 -1.93 -1.41
CA ALA A 275 -14.61 -0.86 -1.36
C ALA A 275 -14.04 -0.67 0.06
N HIS A 276 -14.73 -1.15 1.09
CA HIS A 276 -14.28 -1.16 2.48
C HIS A 276 -13.54 -2.43 2.89
N ASN A 277 -13.41 -3.44 2.00
CA ASN A 277 -12.79 -4.72 2.31
C ASN A 277 -11.43 -4.90 1.57
N PRO A 278 -10.36 -4.26 2.05
CA PRO A 278 -9.03 -4.38 1.45
C PRO A 278 -8.39 -5.74 1.73
N ALA A 279 -7.54 -6.17 0.81
CA ALA A 279 -6.70 -7.35 0.99
C ALA A 279 -5.64 -7.13 2.07
N CYS A 280 -5.45 -8.13 2.94
CA CYS A 280 -4.37 -8.18 3.93
C CYS A 280 -3.72 -9.56 3.92
N ILE A 281 -2.40 -9.59 3.73
CA ILE A 281 -1.59 -10.80 3.67
C ILE A 281 -0.37 -10.64 4.55
N VAL A 282 -0.09 -11.66 5.37
CA VAL A 282 1.10 -11.70 6.23
C VAL A 282 1.95 -12.91 5.87
N TRP A 283 3.25 -12.69 5.78
CA TRP A 283 4.25 -13.74 5.59
C TRP A 283 5.37 -13.59 6.62
N LEU A 284 5.82 -14.71 7.17
CA LEU A 284 6.93 -14.82 8.12
C LEU A 284 8.00 -15.73 7.55
N SER A 285 9.26 -15.29 7.53
CA SER A 285 10.39 -16.16 7.18
C SER A 285 10.57 -17.27 8.22
N ASP A 286 11.24 -18.35 7.84
CA ASP A 286 11.53 -19.46 8.76
C ASP A 286 12.37 -18.98 9.95
N ALA A 287 13.41 -18.18 9.70
CA ALA A 287 14.21 -17.57 10.76
C ALA A 287 13.39 -16.68 11.72
N TYR A 288 12.35 -16.00 11.23
CA TYR A 288 11.45 -15.23 12.10
C TYR A 288 10.56 -16.16 12.93
N ARG A 289 10.03 -17.24 12.36
CA ARG A 289 9.20 -18.25 13.05
C ARG A 289 9.99 -18.93 14.15
N GLU A 290 11.25 -19.31 13.88
CA GLU A 290 12.14 -19.87 14.89
C GLU A 290 12.42 -18.91 16.03
N ALA A 291 12.66 -17.63 15.72
CA ALA A 291 12.90 -16.59 16.74
C ALA A 291 11.65 -16.21 17.53
N LYS A 292 10.45 -16.45 17.01
CA LYS A 292 9.14 -16.11 17.62
C LYS A 292 8.16 -17.28 17.53
N PRO A 293 8.43 -18.38 18.27
CA PRO A 293 7.54 -19.55 18.30
C PRO A 293 6.11 -19.17 18.67
N GLY A 294 5.14 -19.76 18.00
CA GLY A 294 3.71 -19.51 18.21
C GLY A 294 3.18 -18.21 17.61
N MET A 295 4.03 -17.41 16.90
CA MET A 295 3.52 -16.20 16.24
C MET A 295 2.66 -16.58 15.02
N TYR A 296 3.09 -17.57 14.25
CA TYR A 296 2.36 -18.01 13.06
C TYR A 296 0.99 -18.61 13.44
N GLU A 297 0.94 -19.43 14.47
CA GLU A 297 -0.28 -20.05 14.97
C GLU A 297 -1.30 -19.02 15.51
N ARG A 298 -0.82 -17.87 15.97
CA ARG A 298 -1.69 -16.76 16.39
C ARG A 298 -2.24 -15.94 15.24
N LEU A 299 -1.67 -16.07 14.06
CA LEU A 299 -2.16 -15.41 12.84
C LEU A 299 -3.23 -16.27 12.14
N LEU A 300 -3.20 -17.60 12.32
CA LEU A 300 -4.21 -18.53 11.84
C LEU A 300 -5.50 -18.46 12.68
#